data_d4e565b5a8615d1fee6b476bda20de7e
#
_entry.id   d4e565b5a8615d1fee6b476bda20de7e
#
_cell.length_a   1.000
_cell.length_b   1.000
_cell.length_c   1.000
_cell.angle_alpha   90.00
_cell.angle_beta   90.00
_cell.angle_gamma   90.00
#
_symmetry.space_group_name_H-M   'P 1'
#
loop_
_entity.id
_entity.type
_entity.pdbx_description
1 polymer ?
#
loop_
_entity_poly.entity_id
_entity_poly.type
_entity_poly.pdbx_seq_one_letter_code
_entity_poly.pdbx_strand_id
1 'polypeptide(L)'
;MEAIQEKTTAGITTGNFQIIVFKQGEEEYALHIDQIKEVVITPTITRMPQTPSFVRGVANIRGNIIAIVDLEEMFGLKRTIPMAIGTNHLGKNFTLVVQSEDLKMGILVNEVPNTLSVSQKDFDESVNIINDSRVNSNYIRGIIKANQRLIILIDIFKVIDHEMLQSIKKTA
;
A
#
# COMPACT_ATOMS: atom_id res chain seq x y z
N MET A 1 33.75 15.73 -6.92
CA MET A 1 34.10 14.37 -6.53
C MET A 1 33.60 14.00 -5.13
N GLU A 2 33.59 14.90 -4.21
CA GLU A 2 33.11 14.65 -2.84
C GLU A 2 31.61 14.43 -2.74
N ALA A 3 30.82 15.02 -3.63
CA ALA A 3 29.36 14.89 -3.63
C ALA A 3 28.85 13.48 -3.95
N ILE A 4 29.69 12.63 -4.55
CA ILE A 4 29.30 11.26 -4.91
C ILE A 4 29.48 10.31 -3.71
N GLN A 5 30.39 10.65 -2.79
CA GLN A 5 30.63 9.80 -1.63
C GLN A 5 29.60 10.00 -0.51
N GLU A 6 28.98 11.16 -0.44
CA GLU A 6 27.97 11.44 0.55
C GLU A 6 26.67 10.66 0.33
N LYS A 7 26.43 10.22 -0.90
CA LYS A 7 25.21 9.42 -1.21
C LYS A 7 25.32 7.98 -0.74
N THR A 8 26.50 7.51 -0.43
CA THR A 8 26.71 6.10 -0.10
C THR A 8 26.84 5.87 1.41
N THR A 9 27.08 6.90 2.16
CA THR A 9 27.29 6.77 3.60
C THR A 9 26.02 7.13 4.34
N ALA A 10 25.40 6.15 4.92
CA ALA A 10 24.46 6.26 6.01
C ALA A 10 22.97 6.26 5.73
N GLY A 11 22.51 6.08 4.52
CA GLY A 11 21.06 6.04 4.29
C GLY A 11 20.32 7.32 4.72
N ILE A 12 21.03 8.34 5.10
CA ILE A 12 20.45 9.66 5.37
C ILE A 12 20.55 10.44 4.08
N THR A 13 19.60 10.23 3.23
CA THR A 13 19.49 11.04 2.05
C THR A 13 18.93 12.40 2.45
N THR A 14 19.75 13.41 2.39
CA THR A 14 19.29 14.81 2.48
C THR A 14 18.52 15.22 1.22
N GLY A 15 18.19 14.26 0.36
CA GLY A 15 17.51 14.49 -0.89
C GLY A 15 16.01 14.21 -0.83
N ASN A 16 15.37 14.46 -1.94
CA ASN A 16 13.96 14.13 -2.14
C ASN A 16 13.81 12.67 -2.52
N PHE A 17 12.73 12.05 -2.10
CA PHE A 17 12.35 10.71 -2.54
C PHE A 17 10.94 10.76 -3.12
N GLN A 18 10.60 9.77 -3.94
CA GLN A 18 9.31 9.72 -4.61
C GLN A 18 8.42 8.67 -3.98
N ILE A 19 7.16 9.04 -3.83
CA ILE A 19 6.12 8.16 -3.33
C ILE A 19 4.94 8.17 -4.28
N ILE A 20 4.13 7.12 -4.20
CA ILE A 20 2.82 7.08 -4.82
C ILE A 20 1.78 7.18 -3.72
N VAL A 21 0.92 8.20 -3.82
CA VAL A 21 -0.15 8.48 -2.85
C VAL A 21 -1.47 7.95 -3.38
N PHE A 22 -2.19 7.24 -2.54
CA PHE A 22 -3.51 6.72 -2.85
C PHE A 22 -4.42 6.82 -1.63
N LYS A 23 -5.72 6.93 -1.87
CA LYS A 23 -6.70 7.08 -0.82
C LYS A 23 -7.28 5.72 -0.42
N GLN A 24 -7.36 5.47 0.88
CA GLN A 24 -8.04 4.30 1.46
C GLN A 24 -8.90 4.79 2.62
N GLY A 25 -10.22 4.52 2.55
CA GLY A 25 -11.14 5.13 3.47
C GLY A 25 -11.11 6.65 3.31
N GLU A 26 -10.97 7.35 4.41
CA GLU A 26 -10.87 8.81 4.42
C GLU A 26 -9.41 9.29 4.48
N GLU A 27 -8.46 8.37 4.60
CA GLU A 27 -7.06 8.67 4.81
C GLU A 27 -6.22 8.52 3.55
N GLU A 28 -5.11 9.24 3.49
CA GLU A 28 -4.15 9.10 2.41
C GLU A 28 -2.99 8.23 2.87
N TYR A 29 -2.68 7.22 2.05
CA TYR A 29 -1.55 6.32 2.25
C TYR A 29 -0.56 6.49 1.11
N ALA A 30 0.66 6.11 1.35
CA ALA A 30 1.69 6.14 0.33
C ALA A 30 2.61 4.93 0.39
N LEU A 31 3.14 4.58 -0.76
CA LEU A 31 4.20 3.59 -0.92
C LEU A 31 5.41 4.27 -1.54
N HIS A 32 6.58 3.78 -1.18
CA HIS A 32 7.79 4.19 -1.86
C HIS A 32 7.72 3.75 -3.32
N ILE A 33 8.17 4.59 -4.24
CA ILE A 33 7.99 4.35 -5.68
C ILE A 33 8.68 3.07 -6.14
N ASP A 34 9.74 2.65 -5.49
CA ASP A 34 10.46 1.43 -5.85
C ASP A 34 9.68 0.14 -5.56
N GLN A 35 8.63 0.21 -4.76
CA GLN A 35 7.74 -0.93 -4.51
C GLN A 35 6.67 -1.08 -5.60
N ILE A 36 6.51 -0.09 -6.45
CA ILE A 36 5.44 -0.03 -7.44
C ILE A 36 5.97 -0.47 -8.80
N LYS A 37 5.28 -1.40 -9.42
CA LYS A 37 5.58 -1.81 -10.79
C LYS A 37 4.79 -0.99 -11.80
N GLU A 38 3.47 -0.90 -11.61
CA GLU A 38 2.59 -0.21 -12.55
C GLU A 38 1.23 0.07 -11.92
N VAL A 39 0.44 0.90 -12.57
CA VAL A 39 -0.97 1.12 -12.26
C VAL A 39 -1.77 0.70 -13.49
N VAL A 40 -2.77 -0.14 -13.30
CA VAL A 40 -3.63 -0.62 -14.39
C VAL A 40 -5.09 -0.39 -14.07
N ILE A 41 -5.93 -0.36 -15.10
CA ILE A 41 -7.37 -0.46 -14.92
C ILE A 41 -7.67 -1.84 -14.36
N THR A 42 -8.49 -1.91 -13.32
CA THR A 42 -8.79 -3.18 -12.65
C THR A 42 -9.39 -4.19 -13.61
N PRO A 43 -8.72 -5.33 -13.87
CA PRO A 43 -9.28 -6.37 -14.71
C PRO A 43 -10.35 -7.17 -13.98
N THR A 44 -10.95 -8.13 -14.65
CA THR A 44 -11.89 -9.06 -14.03
C THR A 44 -11.19 -9.86 -12.94
N ILE A 45 -11.78 -9.89 -11.76
CA ILE A 45 -11.25 -10.60 -10.59
C ILE A 45 -12.00 -11.93 -10.44
N THR A 46 -11.24 -13.02 -10.39
CA THR A 46 -11.77 -14.35 -10.12
C THR A 46 -11.61 -14.65 -8.64
N ARG A 47 -12.72 -14.91 -7.97
CA ARG A 47 -12.71 -15.22 -6.55
C ARG A 47 -12.03 -16.55 -6.28
N MET A 48 -11.23 -16.61 -5.24
CA MET A 48 -10.57 -17.82 -4.78
C MET A 48 -11.21 -18.31 -3.49
N PRO A 49 -11.47 -19.60 -3.34
CA PRO A 49 -12.02 -20.14 -2.10
C PRO A 49 -10.96 -20.14 -0.99
N GLN A 50 -11.43 -20.07 0.25
CA GLN A 50 -10.59 -20.22 1.45
C GLN A 50 -9.47 -19.19 1.57
N THR A 51 -9.66 -17.99 1.02
CA THR A 51 -8.74 -16.87 1.20
C THR A 51 -9.25 -15.91 2.27
N PRO A 52 -8.37 -15.12 2.90
CA PRO A 52 -8.81 -14.06 3.81
C PRO A 52 -9.76 -13.08 3.14
N SER A 53 -10.61 -12.42 3.91
CA SER A 53 -11.63 -11.50 3.38
C SER A 53 -11.03 -10.33 2.60
N PHE A 54 -9.82 -9.91 2.94
CA PHE A 54 -9.14 -8.81 2.24
C PHE A 54 -8.56 -9.23 0.89
N VAL A 55 -8.44 -10.54 0.61
CA VAL A 55 -8.04 -11.04 -0.72
C VAL A 55 -9.31 -11.20 -1.55
N ARG A 56 -9.48 -10.35 -2.55
CA ARG A 56 -10.69 -10.36 -3.40
C ARG A 56 -10.67 -11.47 -4.43
N GLY A 57 -9.51 -12.00 -4.71
CA GLY A 57 -9.31 -13.07 -5.67
C GLY A 57 -8.02 -12.88 -6.44
N VAL A 58 -8.00 -13.39 -7.65
CA VAL A 58 -6.86 -13.27 -8.56
C VAL A 58 -7.30 -12.63 -9.88
N ALA A 59 -6.37 -11.98 -10.54
CA ALA A 59 -6.61 -11.37 -11.84
C ALA A 59 -5.42 -11.62 -12.76
N ASN A 60 -5.68 -11.67 -14.05
CA ASN A 60 -4.62 -11.77 -15.05
C ASN A 60 -4.19 -10.37 -15.45
N ILE A 61 -2.96 -10.02 -15.12
CA ILE A 61 -2.34 -8.74 -15.49
C ILE A 61 -1.10 -9.05 -16.33
N ARG A 62 -1.16 -8.70 -17.60
CA ARG A 62 -0.08 -8.91 -18.58
C ARG A 62 0.41 -10.37 -18.63
N GLY A 63 -0.54 -11.33 -18.54
CA GLY A 63 -0.22 -12.75 -18.60
C GLY A 63 0.17 -13.37 -17.25
N ASN A 64 0.26 -12.57 -16.19
CA ASN A 64 0.57 -13.06 -14.84
C ASN A 64 -0.68 -13.11 -13.97
N ILE A 65 -0.85 -14.19 -13.25
CA ILE A 65 -1.93 -14.33 -12.28
C ILE A 65 -1.47 -13.70 -10.97
N ILE A 66 -2.18 -12.66 -10.54
CA ILE A 66 -1.79 -11.82 -9.41
C ILE A 66 -2.93 -11.78 -8.41
N ALA A 67 -2.62 -11.94 -7.12
CA ALA A 67 -3.59 -11.79 -6.04
C ALA A 67 -3.98 -10.30 -5.92
N ILE A 68 -5.28 -10.06 -5.75
CA ILE A 68 -5.85 -8.73 -5.63
C ILE A 68 -6.30 -8.52 -4.20
N VAL A 69 -5.80 -7.47 -3.57
CA VAL A 69 -5.97 -7.16 -2.15
C VAL A 69 -6.75 -5.86 -1.99
N ASP A 70 -7.64 -5.85 -1.03
CA ASP A 70 -8.41 -4.68 -0.62
C ASP A 70 -7.90 -4.19 0.74
N LEU A 71 -7.16 -3.10 0.74
CA LEU A 71 -6.58 -2.55 1.97
C LEU A 71 -7.66 -1.96 2.89
N GLU A 72 -8.76 -1.45 2.38
CA GLU A 72 -9.85 -0.97 3.22
C GLU A 72 -10.42 -2.11 4.07
N GLU A 73 -10.59 -3.27 3.49
CA GLU A 73 -11.01 -4.47 4.21
C GLU A 73 -9.93 -4.94 5.19
N MET A 74 -8.67 -4.95 4.74
CA MET A 74 -7.55 -5.38 5.58
C MET A 74 -7.38 -4.53 6.83
N PHE A 75 -7.53 -3.21 6.70
CA PHE A 75 -7.37 -2.27 7.81
C PHE A 75 -8.67 -2.03 8.58
N GLY A 76 -9.80 -2.60 8.16
CA GLY A 76 -11.10 -2.34 8.76
C GLY A 76 -11.57 -0.90 8.60
N LEU A 77 -11.22 -0.27 7.50
CA LEU A 77 -11.57 1.12 7.23
C LEU A 77 -13.00 1.24 6.70
N LYS A 78 -13.61 2.40 6.97
CA LYS A 78 -14.91 2.73 6.40
C LYS A 78 -14.77 2.92 4.89
N ARG A 79 -15.60 2.24 4.13
CA ARG A 79 -15.58 2.38 2.67
C ARG A 79 -16.10 3.74 2.26
N THR A 80 -15.35 4.39 1.39
CA THR A 80 -15.72 5.70 0.83
C THR A 80 -16.72 5.56 -0.32
N ILE A 81 -16.73 4.41 -0.99
CA ILE A 81 -17.64 4.12 -2.09
C ILE A 81 -18.51 2.93 -1.71
N PRO A 82 -19.83 3.08 -1.75
CA PRO A 82 -20.73 1.95 -1.49
C PRO A 82 -20.46 0.80 -2.46
N MET A 83 -20.66 -0.40 -1.97
CA MET A 83 -20.53 -1.60 -2.78
C MET A 83 -21.57 -1.58 -3.90
N ALA A 84 -21.11 -1.41 -5.13
CA ALA A 84 -22.00 -1.46 -6.28
C ALA A 84 -22.43 -2.91 -6.54
N ILE A 85 -23.73 -3.13 -6.64
CA ILE A 85 -24.28 -4.46 -6.93
C ILE A 85 -23.81 -4.88 -8.32
N GLY A 86 -23.19 -6.05 -8.41
CA GLY A 86 -22.76 -6.62 -9.69
C GLY A 86 -21.37 -6.23 -10.17
N THR A 87 -20.60 -5.51 -9.39
CA THR A 87 -19.22 -5.21 -9.75
C THR A 87 -18.25 -6.12 -8.99
N ASN A 88 -17.26 -6.64 -9.69
CA ASN A 88 -16.27 -7.55 -9.12
C ASN A 88 -15.22 -6.83 -8.28
N HIS A 89 -15.16 -5.52 -8.33
CA HIS A 89 -14.11 -4.72 -7.66
C HIS A 89 -14.65 -3.57 -6.80
N LEU A 90 -15.93 -3.63 -6.46
CA LEU A 90 -16.56 -2.72 -5.47
C LEU A 90 -16.38 -1.22 -5.80
N GLY A 91 -16.45 -0.87 -7.10
CA GLY A 91 -16.24 0.52 -7.54
C GLY A 91 -14.79 0.96 -7.56
N LYS A 92 -13.85 0.09 -7.24
CA LYS A 92 -12.42 0.39 -7.31
C LYS A 92 -11.92 0.14 -8.73
N ASN A 93 -11.64 1.22 -9.44
CA ASN A 93 -11.41 1.18 -10.89
C ASN A 93 -9.96 0.92 -11.29
N PHE A 94 -9.03 1.07 -10.35
CA PHE A 94 -7.60 0.93 -10.63
C PHE A 94 -6.95 -0.08 -9.71
N THR A 95 -5.93 -0.74 -10.20
CA THR A 95 -5.12 -1.66 -9.44
C THR A 95 -3.67 -1.20 -9.47
N LEU A 96 -3.14 -0.98 -8.28
CA LEU A 96 -1.75 -0.62 -8.07
C LEU A 96 -0.95 -1.91 -7.93
N VAL A 97 -0.13 -2.23 -8.93
CA VAL A 97 0.66 -3.47 -8.92
C VAL A 97 1.96 -3.19 -8.16
N VAL A 98 2.16 -3.92 -7.08
CA VAL A 98 3.36 -3.85 -6.24
C VAL A 98 4.17 -5.11 -6.39
N GLN A 99 5.47 -4.98 -6.31
CA GLN A 99 6.38 -6.10 -6.50
C GLN A 99 7.62 -5.98 -5.62
N SER A 100 7.96 -7.08 -4.96
CA SER A 100 9.26 -7.33 -4.34
C SER A 100 9.96 -8.48 -5.07
N GLU A 101 11.10 -8.94 -4.56
CA GLU A 101 11.79 -10.08 -5.12
C GLU A 101 10.93 -11.35 -5.14
N ASP A 102 10.15 -11.55 -4.07
CA ASP A 102 9.42 -12.81 -3.85
C ASP A 102 7.91 -12.68 -4.05
N LEU A 103 7.38 -11.47 -4.13
CA LEU A 103 5.95 -11.27 -4.08
C LEU A 103 5.49 -10.20 -5.06
N LYS A 104 4.39 -10.50 -5.74
CA LYS A 104 3.72 -9.58 -6.66
C LYS A 104 2.23 -9.63 -6.40
N MET A 105 1.63 -8.46 -6.20
CA MET A 105 0.20 -8.38 -5.94
C MET A 105 -0.39 -7.07 -6.44
N GLY A 106 -1.70 -6.99 -6.48
CA GLY A 106 -2.43 -5.80 -6.84
C GLY A 106 -3.22 -5.25 -5.65
N ILE A 107 -3.19 -3.94 -5.48
CA ILE A 107 -3.97 -3.23 -4.48
C ILE A 107 -5.07 -2.47 -5.19
N LEU A 108 -6.32 -2.66 -4.76
CA LEU A 108 -7.46 -1.95 -5.31
C LEU A 108 -7.47 -0.50 -4.83
N VAL A 109 -7.61 0.44 -5.76
CA VAL A 109 -7.74 1.87 -5.46
C VAL A 109 -8.87 2.48 -6.28
N ASN A 110 -9.51 3.51 -5.75
CA ASN A 110 -10.67 4.15 -6.37
C ASN A 110 -10.29 5.08 -7.51
N GLU A 111 -9.17 5.77 -7.35
CA GLU A 111 -8.71 6.83 -8.23
C GLU A 111 -7.29 6.54 -8.69
N VAL A 112 -6.88 7.16 -9.78
CA VAL A 112 -5.50 7.06 -10.22
C VAL A 112 -4.59 7.63 -9.13
N PRO A 113 -3.64 6.85 -8.63
CA PRO A 113 -2.70 7.34 -7.62
C PRO A 113 -1.84 8.48 -8.14
N ASN A 114 -1.42 9.36 -7.24
CA ASN A 114 -0.57 10.50 -7.56
C ASN A 114 0.87 10.24 -7.14
N THR A 115 1.80 10.61 -8.02
CA THR A 115 3.22 10.61 -7.66
C THR A 115 3.56 11.93 -6.99
N LEU A 116 4.28 11.86 -5.87
CA LEU A 116 4.69 13.01 -5.10
C LEU A 116 6.17 12.91 -4.77
N SER A 117 6.89 14.01 -4.95
CA SER A 117 8.27 14.12 -4.49
C SER A 117 8.28 14.74 -3.10
N VAL A 118 8.91 14.07 -2.15
CA VAL A 118 8.89 14.44 -0.74
C VAL A 118 10.30 14.72 -0.27
N SER A 119 10.46 15.81 0.49
CA SER A 119 11.71 16.13 1.15
C SER A 119 11.83 15.35 2.45
N GLN A 120 13.04 14.93 2.78
CA GLN A 120 13.31 14.22 4.04
C GLN A 120 12.87 15.03 5.26
N LYS A 121 12.91 16.35 5.20
CA LYS A 121 12.46 17.24 6.29
C LYS A 121 10.96 17.17 6.55
N ASP A 122 10.17 16.78 5.55
CA ASP A 122 8.72 16.65 5.66
C ASP A 122 8.29 15.24 6.08
N PHE A 123 9.25 14.37 6.32
CA PHE A 123 9.03 12.98 6.69
C PHE A 123 9.43 12.75 8.15
N ASP A 124 8.49 12.25 8.95
CA ASP A 124 8.70 11.95 10.36
C ASP A 124 8.65 10.43 10.59
N GLU A 125 9.81 9.85 10.87
CA GLU A 125 9.95 8.42 11.17
C GLU A 125 9.63 8.10 12.64
N SER A 126 9.68 9.10 13.52
CA SER A 126 9.59 8.89 14.96
C SER A 126 8.17 8.80 15.49
N VAL A 127 7.22 8.50 14.62
CA VAL A 127 5.81 8.56 14.97
C VAL A 127 5.42 7.41 15.89
N ASN A 128 5.58 7.64 17.18
CA ASN A 128 4.99 6.81 18.22
C ASN A 128 3.56 7.31 18.55
N ILE A 129 2.74 7.44 17.51
CA ILE A 129 1.47 8.11 17.65
C ILE A 129 0.47 7.28 18.46
N ILE A 130 0.61 5.97 18.47
CA ILE A 130 -0.41 5.14 19.11
C ILE A 130 0.26 4.00 19.86
N ASN A 131 0.25 4.09 21.18
CA ASN A 131 0.59 2.98 22.06
C ASN A 131 -0.56 1.96 22.13
N ASP A 132 -1.25 1.76 21.02
CA ASP A 132 -2.30 0.75 20.98
C ASP A 132 -1.72 -0.53 20.41
N SER A 133 -1.73 -1.59 21.19
CA SER A 133 -1.25 -2.89 20.79
C SER A 133 -2.01 -3.50 19.59
N ARG A 134 -3.15 -2.90 19.23
CA ARG A 134 -3.94 -3.30 18.06
C ARG A 134 -3.40 -2.70 16.77
N VAL A 135 -2.61 -1.63 16.87
CA VAL A 135 -1.95 -1.03 15.71
C VAL A 135 -0.54 -1.57 15.64
N ASN A 136 -0.31 -2.40 14.65
CA ASN A 136 1.04 -2.90 14.41
C ASN A 136 1.85 -1.83 13.71
N SER A 137 2.64 -1.11 14.48
CA SER A 137 3.50 -0.03 13.98
C SER A 137 4.64 -0.52 13.07
N ASN A 138 4.83 -1.83 12.96
CA ASN A 138 5.94 -2.38 12.19
C ASN A 138 5.82 -2.11 10.68
N TYR A 139 4.61 -1.88 10.17
CA TYR A 139 4.40 -1.60 8.76
C TYR A 139 4.26 -0.11 8.44
N ILE A 140 4.10 0.74 9.45
CA ILE A 140 4.09 2.20 9.24
C ILE A 140 5.53 2.69 9.26
N ARG A 141 5.99 3.23 8.15
CA ARG A 141 7.35 3.75 8.03
C ARG A 141 7.47 5.17 8.56
N GLY A 142 6.37 5.92 8.54
CA GLY A 142 6.33 7.28 9.04
C GLY A 142 5.16 8.07 8.50
N ILE A 143 5.12 9.35 8.85
CA ILE A 143 4.11 10.30 8.38
C ILE A 143 4.78 11.37 7.55
N ILE A 144 4.18 11.69 6.42
CA ILE A 144 4.63 12.73 5.51
C ILE A 144 3.70 13.93 5.65
N LYS A 145 4.29 15.10 5.85
CA LYS A 145 3.56 16.38 5.86
C LYS A 145 3.71 17.03 4.49
N ALA A 146 2.64 17.11 3.75
CA ALA A 146 2.65 17.70 2.41
C ALA A 146 1.41 18.56 2.21
N ASN A 147 1.58 19.84 1.88
CA ASN A 147 0.50 20.76 1.56
C ASN A 147 -0.65 20.74 2.59
N GLN A 148 -0.31 20.78 3.89
CA GLN A 148 -1.26 20.73 5.01
C GLN A 148 -2.01 19.40 5.13
N ARG A 149 -1.52 18.35 4.45
CA ARG A 149 -2.07 17.00 4.53
C ARG A 149 -1.09 16.10 5.26
N LEU A 150 -1.63 15.10 5.93
CA LEU A 150 -0.84 14.02 6.53
C LEU A 150 -1.02 12.77 5.68
N ILE A 151 0.08 12.18 5.25
CA ILE A 151 0.10 10.99 4.42
C ILE A 151 0.85 9.90 5.18
N ILE A 152 0.23 8.73 5.29
CA ILE A 152 0.80 7.59 6.03
C ILE A 152 1.65 6.76 5.07
N LEU A 153 2.97 6.78 5.27
CA LEU A 153 3.88 5.95 4.47
C LEU A 153 3.95 4.55 5.08
N ILE A 154 3.59 3.55 4.31
CA ILE A 154 3.56 2.15 4.75
C ILE A 154 4.54 1.29 3.95
N ASP A 155 4.95 0.19 4.55
CA ASP A 155 5.63 -0.89 3.87
C ASP A 155 4.59 -1.98 3.57
N ILE A 156 4.16 -2.05 2.32
CA ILE A 156 3.06 -2.93 1.93
C ILE A 156 3.38 -4.41 2.14
N PHE A 157 4.63 -4.80 1.96
CA PHE A 157 5.01 -6.20 2.11
C PHE A 157 4.98 -6.64 3.57
N LYS A 158 5.37 -5.75 4.50
CA LYS A 158 5.24 -6.03 5.94
C LYS A 158 3.79 -6.10 6.37
N VAL A 159 2.93 -5.25 5.82
CA VAL A 159 1.49 -5.30 6.08
C VAL A 159 0.93 -6.66 5.72
N ILE A 160 1.23 -7.11 4.53
CA ILE A 160 0.67 -8.35 3.99
C ILE A 160 1.23 -9.57 4.71
N ASP A 161 2.53 -9.61 4.96
CA ASP A 161 3.14 -10.70 5.73
C ASP A 161 2.49 -10.84 7.10
N HIS A 162 2.26 -9.72 7.79
CA HIS A 162 1.61 -9.72 9.09
C HIS A 162 0.18 -10.26 9.02
N GLU A 163 -0.62 -9.74 8.10
CA GLU A 163 -2.02 -10.13 7.96
C GLU A 163 -2.18 -11.58 7.49
N MET A 164 -1.32 -12.04 6.60
CA MET A 164 -1.33 -13.43 6.16
C MET A 164 -0.99 -14.38 7.29
N LEU A 165 0.00 -14.05 8.12
CA LEU A 165 0.35 -14.84 9.30
C LEU A 165 -0.79 -14.89 10.31
N GLN A 166 -1.47 -13.78 10.57
CA GLN A 166 -2.64 -13.74 11.45
C GLN A 166 -3.76 -14.61 10.91
N SER A 167 -4.00 -14.57 9.61
CA SER A 167 -5.02 -15.38 8.96
C SER A 167 -4.75 -16.87 9.10
N ILE A 168 -3.50 -17.30 8.94
CA ILE A 168 -3.10 -18.71 9.12
C ILE A 168 -3.31 -19.15 10.56
N LYS A 169 -2.98 -18.31 11.54
CA LYS A 169 -3.18 -18.63 12.97
C LYS A 169 -4.65 -18.77 13.34
N LYS A 170 -5.55 -18.06 12.68
CA LYS A 170 -6.99 -18.16 12.93
C LYS A 170 -7.61 -19.42 12.35
N THR A 171 -7.01 -20.01 11.34
CA THR A 171 -7.51 -21.22 10.68
C THR A 171 -6.89 -22.51 11.20
N ALA A 172 -5.86 -22.40 12.02
CA ALA A 172 -5.22 -23.56 12.63
C ALA A 172 -5.96 -23.96 13.97
#